data_0498a238714b4dc36a564bd8a667bcdf
#
_entry.id   0498a238714b4dc36a564bd8a667bcdf
#
_cell.length_a   1.000
_cell.length_b   1.000
_cell.length_c   1.000
_cell.angle_alpha   90.00
_cell.angle_beta   90.00
_cell.angle_gamma   90.00
#
_symmetry.space_group_name_H-M   'P 1'
#
loop_
_entity.id
_entity.type
_entity.pdbx_description
1 polymer ?
#
loop_
_entity_poly.entity_id
_entity_poly.type
_entity_poly.pdbx_seq_one_letter_code
_entity_poly.pdbx_strand_id
1 'polypeptide(L)'
;MIWSDPYLVIRRVNILLSGIDVVPFNTTYTDALGNTRRLNESMKAEARFLRAYFYFELVKRYGGVPIIGDKVYELNENIELPRSTFEQCIKYIVSELDDIKDDLRSLPLPDAAASAHVVNTQAAQALKIRVLLYAASPLFNEKPIESGNGGTATAARMHE
;
A
#
# COMPACT_ATOMS: atom_id res chain seq x y z
N MET A 1 11.10 -13.22 -4.95
CA MET A 1 9.67 -12.82 -5.01
C MET A 1 9.27 -12.77 -6.47
N ILE A 2 8.36 -13.64 -6.85
CA ILE A 2 7.82 -13.76 -8.22
C ILE A 2 6.69 -12.73 -8.36
N TRP A 3 6.39 -12.28 -9.57
CA TRP A 3 5.30 -11.32 -9.86
C TRP A 3 3.95 -11.68 -9.20
N SER A 4 3.61 -12.97 -9.17
CA SER A 4 2.35 -13.47 -8.62
C SER A 4 2.18 -13.29 -7.11
N ASP A 5 3.28 -13.38 -6.33
CA ASP A 5 3.19 -13.42 -4.87
C ASP A 5 2.61 -12.14 -4.25
N PRO A 6 3.07 -10.92 -4.63
CA PRO A 6 2.47 -9.69 -4.14
C PRO A 6 1.00 -9.54 -4.52
N TYR A 7 0.60 -9.93 -5.73
CA TYR A 7 -0.80 -9.87 -6.15
C TYR A 7 -1.70 -10.85 -5.40
N LEU A 8 -1.18 -12.02 -5.01
CA LEU A 8 -1.91 -12.93 -4.12
C LEU A 8 -2.16 -12.30 -2.74
N VAL A 9 -1.18 -11.57 -2.20
CA VAL A 9 -1.38 -10.84 -0.93
C VAL A 9 -2.38 -9.71 -1.10
N ILE A 10 -2.26 -8.90 -2.16
CA ILE A 10 -3.21 -7.83 -2.48
C ILE A 10 -4.64 -8.39 -2.58
N ARG A 11 -4.83 -9.52 -3.28
CA ARG A 11 -6.13 -10.18 -3.35
C ARG A 11 -6.65 -10.60 -1.98
N ARG A 12 -5.81 -11.17 -1.11
CA ARG A 12 -6.19 -11.54 0.26
C ARG A 12 -6.60 -10.33 1.09
N VAL A 13 -5.89 -9.23 0.95
CA VAL A 13 -6.26 -7.95 1.57
C VAL A 13 -7.64 -7.50 1.10
N ASN A 14 -7.90 -7.52 -0.20
CA ASN A 14 -9.19 -7.10 -0.75
C ASN A 14 -10.33 -8.01 -0.27
N ILE A 15 -10.11 -9.33 -0.17
CA ILE A 15 -11.09 -10.27 0.41
C ILE A 15 -11.37 -9.91 1.88
N LEU A 16 -10.33 -9.64 2.68
CA LEU A 16 -10.52 -9.22 4.06
C LEU A 16 -11.34 -7.92 4.14
N LEU A 17 -10.98 -6.91 3.34
CA LEU A 17 -11.68 -5.62 3.33
C LEU A 17 -13.14 -5.74 2.92
N SER A 18 -13.47 -6.64 2.00
CA SER A 18 -14.85 -6.85 1.54
C SER A 18 -15.75 -7.54 2.57
N GLY A 19 -15.17 -8.28 3.53
CA GLY A 19 -15.93 -9.09 4.48
C GLY A 19 -15.80 -8.67 5.95
N ILE A 20 -14.85 -7.81 6.31
CA ILE A 20 -14.54 -7.54 7.72
C ILE A 20 -15.67 -6.85 8.49
N ASP A 21 -16.55 -6.11 7.83
CA ASP A 21 -17.66 -5.41 8.47
C ASP A 21 -18.80 -6.34 8.91
N VAL A 22 -18.86 -7.55 8.35
CA VAL A 22 -19.84 -8.57 8.74
C VAL A 22 -19.45 -9.20 10.09
N VAL A 23 -18.19 -9.13 10.47
CA VAL A 23 -17.70 -9.73 11.73
C VAL A 23 -18.00 -8.79 12.91
N PRO A 24 -18.77 -9.24 13.92
CA PRO A 24 -19.13 -8.39 15.06
C PRO A 24 -17.95 -8.27 16.03
N PHE A 25 -17.06 -7.32 15.80
CA PHE A 25 -16.01 -7.00 16.75
C PHE A 25 -16.55 -6.09 17.86
N ASN A 26 -16.58 -6.58 19.09
CA ASN A 26 -16.92 -5.78 20.28
C ASN A 26 -15.70 -5.09 20.92
N THR A 27 -14.50 -5.46 20.49
CA THR A 27 -13.26 -4.89 21.00
C THR A 27 -13.02 -3.52 20.40
N THR A 28 -12.62 -2.56 21.24
CA THR A 28 -12.25 -1.21 20.85
C THR A 28 -10.75 -0.97 21.05
N TYR A 29 -10.23 0.04 20.38
CA TYR A 29 -8.86 0.54 20.53
C TYR A 29 -8.85 2.07 20.53
N THR A 30 -7.74 2.67 20.92
CA THR A 30 -7.52 4.11 20.81
C THR A 30 -6.69 4.39 19.56
N ASP A 31 -7.20 5.25 18.67
CA ASP A 31 -6.52 5.66 17.44
C ASP A 31 -5.38 6.66 17.72
N ALA A 32 -4.68 7.08 16.68
CA ALA A 32 -3.57 8.04 16.76
C ALA A 32 -4.02 9.44 17.25
N LEU A 33 -5.29 9.77 17.14
CA LEU A 33 -5.90 11.04 17.57
C LEU A 33 -6.49 10.98 18.97
N GLY A 34 -6.43 9.82 19.63
CA GLY A 34 -6.99 9.60 20.97
C GLY A 34 -8.47 9.22 21.01
N ASN A 35 -9.10 8.93 19.86
CA ASN A 35 -10.50 8.52 19.80
C ASN A 35 -10.65 7.02 20.03
N THR A 36 -11.74 6.61 20.68
CA THR A 36 -12.09 5.20 20.82
C THR A 36 -12.81 4.72 19.55
N ARG A 37 -12.26 3.70 18.90
CA ARG A 37 -12.78 3.10 17.69
C ARG A 37 -12.94 1.59 17.79
N ARG A 38 -13.64 0.98 16.85
CA ARG A 38 -13.78 -0.47 16.77
C ARG A 38 -12.50 -1.10 16.22
N LEU A 39 -12.15 -2.28 16.70
CA LEU A 39 -10.95 -2.99 16.28
C LEU A 39 -10.92 -3.28 14.77
N ASN A 40 -12.06 -3.55 14.14
CA ASN A 40 -12.13 -3.77 12.69
C ASN A 40 -11.64 -2.57 11.87
N GLU A 41 -11.79 -1.33 12.36
CA GLU A 41 -11.26 -0.13 11.69
C GLU A 41 -9.73 -0.15 11.66
N SER A 42 -9.07 -0.48 12.77
CA SER A 42 -7.62 -0.66 12.80
C SER A 42 -7.16 -1.80 11.89
N MET A 43 -7.87 -2.93 11.90
CA MET A 43 -7.54 -4.08 11.05
C MET A 43 -7.67 -3.75 9.56
N LYS A 44 -8.66 -2.93 9.17
CA LYS A 44 -8.76 -2.40 7.81
C LYS A 44 -7.55 -1.54 7.45
N ALA A 45 -7.17 -0.63 8.35
CA ALA A 45 -6.01 0.23 8.15
C ALA A 45 -4.72 -0.58 8.02
N GLU A 46 -4.51 -1.58 8.87
CA GLU A 46 -3.37 -2.50 8.80
C GLU A 46 -3.37 -3.31 7.48
N ALA A 47 -4.51 -3.77 7.03
CA ALA A 47 -4.65 -4.47 5.75
C ALA A 47 -4.33 -3.58 4.54
N ARG A 48 -4.83 -2.33 4.54
CA ARG A 48 -4.49 -1.33 3.51
C ARG A 48 -3.01 -0.96 3.54
N PHE A 49 -2.39 -0.87 4.71
CA PHE A 49 -0.93 -0.70 4.83
C PHE A 49 -0.17 -1.83 4.14
N LEU A 50 -0.55 -3.08 4.38
CA LEU A 50 0.08 -4.23 3.71
C LEU A 50 -0.10 -4.16 2.20
N ARG A 51 -1.26 -3.76 1.71
CA ARG A 51 -1.52 -3.54 0.27
C ARG A 51 -0.57 -2.51 -0.31
N ALA A 52 -0.45 -1.35 0.32
CA ALA A 52 0.46 -0.28 -0.08
C ALA A 52 1.93 -0.77 -0.08
N TYR A 53 2.34 -1.51 0.95
CA TYR A 53 3.66 -2.10 1.04
C TYR A 53 3.96 -3.06 -0.13
N PHE A 54 3.04 -3.97 -0.45
CA PHE A 54 3.23 -4.92 -1.55
C PHE A 54 3.19 -4.25 -2.93
N TYR A 55 2.40 -3.21 -3.13
CA TYR A 55 2.50 -2.38 -4.33
C TYR A 55 3.87 -1.70 -4.42
N PHE A 56 4.42 -1.19 -3.34
CA PHE A 56 5.77 -0.62 -3.35
C PHE A 56 6.84 -1.67 -3.69
N GLU A 57 6.71 -2.90 -3.18
CA GLU A 57 7.61 -4.00 -3.54
C GLU A 57 7.55 -4.33 -5.05
N LEU A 58 6.36 -4.28 -5.66
CA LEU A 58 6.19 -4.44 -7.11
C LEU A 58 6.83 -3.27 -7.87
N VAL A 59 6.54 -2.04 -7.46
CA VAL A 59 7.04 -0.83 -8.12
C VAL A 59 8.57 -0.77 -8.11
N LYS A 60 9.22 -1.15 -7.03
CA LYS A 60 10.69 -1.19 -6.95
C LYS A 60 11.32 -2.12 -8.01
N ARG A 61 10.62 -3.16 -8.42
CA ARG A 61 11.14 -4.17 -9.36
C ARG A 61 10.70 -3.96 -10.79
N TYR A 62 9.49 -3.47 -10.97
CA TYR A 62 8.83 -3.45 -12.28
C TYR A 62 8.49 -2.04 -12.77
N GLY A 63 8.73 -1.01 -11.96
CA GLY A 63 8.25 0.35 -12.26
C GLY A 63 6.72 0.44 -12.17
N GLY A 64 6.05 0.92 -13.20
CA GLY A 64 4.58 0.92 -13.22
C GLY A 64 4.01 -0.50 -13.24
N VAL A 65 2.88 -0.71 -12.57
CA VAL A 65 2.19 -2.00 -12.45
C VAL A 65 0.68 -1.81 -12.51
N PRO A 66 -0.13 -2.83 -12.88
CA PRO A 66 -1.58 -2.74 -12.79
C PRO A 66 -2.06 -2.48 -11.35
N ILE A 67 -2.89 -1.46 -11.16
CA ILE A 67 -3.53 -1.16 -9.87
C ILE A 67 -4.91 -1.78 -9.87
N ILE A 68 -5.13 -2.78 -9.00
CA ILE A 68 -6.39 -3.51 -8.87
C ILE A 68 -7.42 -2.70 -8.05
N GLY A 69 -6.94 -1.83 -7.13
CA GLY A 69 -7.81 -1.15 -6.16
C GLY A 69 -8.45 -2.14 -5.18
N ASP A 70 -9.73 -1.92 -4.87
CA ASP A 70 -10.48 -2.73 -3.89
C ASP A 70 -11.17 -3.95 -4.50
N LYS A 71 -11.10 -4.13 -5.82
CA LYS A 71 -11.82 -5.20 -6.50
C LYS A 71 -11.28 -6.58 -6.12
N VAL A 72 -12.19 -7.50 -5.82
CA VAL A 72 -11.91 -8.93 -5.70
C VAL A 72 -12.33 -9.59 -7.00
N TYR A 73 -11.36 -10.12 -7.74
CA TYR A 73 -11.60 -10.85 -8.98
C TYR A 73 -11.98 -12.31 -8.69
N GLU A 74 -12.94 -12.84 -9.44
CA GLU A 74 -13.29 -14.25 -9.39
C GLU A 74 -12.21 -15.12 -10.04
N LEU A 75 -12.16 -16.41 -9.69
CA LEU A 75 -11.11 -17.34 -10.15
C LEU A 75 -11.08 -17.49 -11.68
N ASN A 76 -12.24 -17.34 -12.34
CA ASN A 76 -12.39 -17.51 -13.78
C ASN A 76 -12.55 -16.18 -14.53
N GLU A 77 -12.40 -15.05 -13.84
CA GLU A 77 -12.50 -13.72 -14.44
C GLU A 77 -11.23 -13.41 -15.23
N ASN A 78 -11.38 -13.04 -16.49
CA ASN A 78 -10.25 -12.55 -17.28
C ASN A 78 -9.86 -11.15 -16.81
N ILE A 79 -8.65 -11.02 -16.28
CA ILE A 79 -8.15 -9.76 -15.72
C ILE A 79 -7.36 -9.03 -16.80
N GLU A 80 -8.03 -8.15 -17.53
CA GLU A 80 -7.40 -7.24 -18.50
C GLU A 80 -7.25 -5.85 -17.89
N LEU A 81 -6.19 -5.65 -17.11
CA LEU A 81 -5.84 -4.35 -16.53
C LEU A 81 -4.63 -3.78 -17.24
N PRO A 82 -4.71 -2.56 -17.77
CA PRO A 82 -3.54 -1.89 -18.32
C PRO A 82 -2.52 -1.61 -17.21
N ARG A 83 -1.28 -1.57 -17.61
CA ARG A 83 -0.18 -1.18 -16.72
C ARG A 83 -0.30 0.31 -16.39
N SER A 84 -0.38 0.65 -15.12
CA SER A 84 -0.32 2.04 -14.66
C SER A 84 1.11 2.57 -14.76
N THR A 85 1.24 3.89 -14.87
CA THR A 85 2.57 4.52 -14.86
C THR A 85 3.21 4.42 -13.48
N PHE A 86 4.53 4.59 -13.41
CA PHE A 86 5.26 4.67 -12.14
C PHE A 86 4.66 5.75 -11.22
N GLU A 87 4.42 6.94 -11.77
CA GLU A 87 3.83 8.07 -11.05
C GLU A 87 2.44 7.74 -10.48
N GLN A 88 1.57 7.10 -11.27
CA GLN A 88 0.25 6.68 -10.81
C GLN A 88 0.34 5.68 -9.66
N CYS A 89 1.29 4.75 -9.73
CA CYS A 89 1.51 3.79 -8.65
C CYS A 89 2.01 4.46 -7.37
N ILE A 90 2.95 5.41 -7.47
CA ILE A 90 3.45 6.18 -6.32
C ILE A 90 2.31 6.99 -5.68
N LYS A 91 1.52 7.72 -6.48
CA LYS A 91 0.35 8.49 -6.00
C LYS A 91 -0.65 7.59 -5.29
N TYR A 92 -0.95 6.42 -5.84
CA TYR A 92 -1.84 5.44 -5.21
C TYR A 92 -1.32 4.97 -3.85
N ILE A 93 -0.03 4.57 -3.77
CA ILE A 93 0.59 4.12 -2.53
C ILE A 93 0.57 5.21 -1.47
N VAL A 94 0.91 6.44 -1.84
CA VAL A 94 0.93 7.59 -0.92
C VAL A 94 -0.47 7.91 -0.43
N SER A 95 -1.48 7.91 -1.31
CA SER A 95 -2.88 8.14 -0.92
C SER A 95 -3.37 7.07 0.06
N GLU A 96 -3.10 5.77 -0.21
CA GLU A 96 -3.45 4.68 0.72
C GLU A 96 -2.87 4.93 2.12
N LEU A 97 -1.58 5.33 2.20
CA LEU A 97 -0.91 5.57 3.47
C LEU A 97 -1.42 6.82 4.19
N ASP A 98 -1.82 7.86 3.46
CA ASP A 98 -2.41 9.07 4.04
C ASP A 98 -3.81 8.82 4.60
N ASP A 99 -4.62 8.04 3.90
CA ASP A 99 -5.98 7.72 4.31
C ASP A 99 -6.04 6.91 5.61
N ILE A 100 -5.06 6.02 5.83
CA ILE A 100 -5.08 5.09 6.96
C ILE A 100 -4.35 5.59 8.21
N LYS A 101 -3.54 6.66 8.11
CA LYS A 101 -2.61 7.08 9.18
C LYS A 101 -3.30 7.34 10.52
N ASP A 102 -4.52 7.88 10.47
CA ASP A 102 -5.28 8.28 11.66
C ASP A 102 -6.14 7.13 12.21
N ASP A 103 -6.38 6.08 11.42
CA ASP A 103 -7.10 4.87 11.82
C ASP A 103 -6.18 3.78 12.42
N LEU A 104 -4.88 3.97 12.32
CA LEU A 104 -3.90 3.06 12.94
C LEU A 104 -3.76 3.33 14.44
N ARG A 105 -3.37 2.27 15.16
CA ARG A 105 -3.11 2.39 16.59
C ARG A 105 -1.91 3.29 16.87
N SER A 106 -1.98 4.07 17.93
CA SER A 106 -0.81 4.82 18.42
C SER A 106 0.06 3.96 19.34
N LEU A 107 1.35 4.27 19.40
CA LEU A 107 2.27 3.69 20.38
C LEU A 107 2.45 4.64 21.59
N PRO A 108 2.76 4.11 22.76
CA PRO A 108 2.85 2.68 23.12
C PRO A 108 1.46 2.06 23.35
N LEU A 109 1.30 0.79 22.95
CA LEU A 109 0.15 0.01 23.40
C LEU A 109 0.34 -0.40 24.87
N PRO A 110 -0.75 -0.65 25.61
CA PRO A 110 -0.68 -1.11 27.01
C PRO A 110 0.13 -2.42 27.18
N ASP A 111 0.10 -3.27 26.17
CA ASP A 111 0.88 -4.50 26.12
C ASP A 111 2.05 -4.33 25.13
N ALA A 112 3.28 -4.33 25.66
CA ALA A 112 4.49 -4.20 24.85
C ALA A 112 4.69 -5.37 23.87
N ALA A 113 4.24 -6.59 24.22
CA ALA A 113 4.30 -7.74 23.33
C ALA A 113 3.32 -7.58 22.15
N ALA A 114 2.12 -7.08 22.38
CA ALA A 114 1.17 -6.78 21.32
C ALA A 114 1.66 -5.64 20.42
N SER A 115 2.40 -4.66 20.94
CA SER A 115 2.96 -3.53 20.18
C SER A 115 3.94 -3.96 19.10
N ALA A 116 4.67 -5.07 19.30
CA ALA A 116 5.70 -5.55 18.38
C ALA A 116 5.12 -6.13 17.07
N HIS A 117 3.83 -6.46 17.04
CA HIS A 117 3.21 -7.22 15.95
C HIS A 117 2.13 -6.44 15.18
N VAL A 118 1.89 -5.18 15.51
CA VAL A 118 0.88 -4.35 14.84
C VAL A 118 1.51 -3.20 14.08
N VAL A 119 0.89 -2.86 12.96
CA VAL A 119 1.24 -1.65 12.21
C VAL A 119 0.68 -0.43 12.96
N ASN A 120 1.50 0.58 13.10
CA ASN A 120 1.14 1.84 13.75
C ASN A 120 1.32 3.03 12.82
N THR A 121 0.89 4.21 13.24
CA THR A 121 0.99 5.45 12.47
C THR A 121 2.43 5.76 12.05
N GLN A 122 3.40 5.52 12.94
CA GLN A 122 4.81 5.78 12.65
C GLN A 122 5.34 4.86 11.54
N ALA A 123 4.92 3.60 11.52
CA ALA A 123 5.28 2.67 10.44
C ALA A 123 4.71 3.11 9.09
N ALA A 124 3.46 3.60 9.06
CA ALA A 124 2.85 4.14 7.83
C ALA A 124 3.59 5.38 7.32
N GLN A 125 3.94 6.30 8.22
CA GLN A 125 4.73 7.49 7.88
C GLN A 125 6.13 7.13 7.39
N ALA A 126 6.80 6.19 8.03
CA ALA A 126 8.12 5.71 7.62
C ALA A 126 8.10 5.07 6.22
N LEU A 127 7.08 4.26 5.95
CA LEU A 127 6.88 3.69 4.60
C LEU A 127 6.62 4.79 3.57
N LYS A 128 5.77 5.78 3.87
CA LYS A 128 5.51 6.92 2.98
C LYS A 128 6.79 7.69 2.65
N ILE A 129 7.59 8.03 3.66
CA ILE A 129 8.88 8.71 3.45
C ILE A 129 9.78 7.88 2.53
N ARG A 130 9.87 6.57 2.77
CA ARG A 130 10.67 5.66 1.95
C ARG A 130 10.19 5.61 0.49
N VAL A 131 8.88 5.57 0.26
CA VAL A 131 8.27 5.61 -1.08
C VAL A 131 8.62 6.91 -1.80
N LEU A 132 8.47 8.05 -1.13
CA LEU A 132 8.78 9.37 -1.71
C LEU A 132 10.27 9.55 -1.99
N LEU A 133 11.16 9.11 -1.09
CA LEU A 133 12.61 9.13 -1.32
C LEU A 133 13.00 8.26 -2.52
N TYR A 134 12.38 7.08 -2.65
CA TYR A 134 12.61 6.21 -3.80
C TYR A 134 12.15 6.87 -5.10
N ALA A 135 10.97 7.49 -5.09
CA ALA A 135 10.43 8.20 -6.25
C ALA A 135 11.26 9.44 -6.63
N ALA A 136 11.84 10.14 -5.64
CA ALA A 136 12.70 11.29 -5.86
C ALA A 136 14.13 10.93 -6.33
N SER A 137 14.46 9.64 -6.42
CA SER A 137 15.80 9.23 -6.83
C SER A 137 16.11 9.64 -8.28
N PRO A 138 17.39 9.90 -8.64
CA PRO A 138 17.81 10.23 -10.00
C PRO A 138 17.36 9.20 -11.05
N LEU A 139 17.22 7.93 -10.65
CA LEU A 139 16.77 6.84 -11.53
C LEU A 139 15.44 7.16 -12.26
N PHE A 140 14.55 7.92 -11.60
CA PHE A 140 13.22 8.25 -12.14
C PHE A 140 13.09 9.72 -12.57
N ASN A 141 14.04 10.58 -12.22
CA ASN A 141 13.96 12.03 -12.43
C ASN A 141 15.08 12.60 -13.31
N GLU A 142 16.09 11.82 -13.66
CA GLU A 142 17.12 12.17 -14.62
C GLU A 142 16.81 11.58 -16.01
N LYS A 143 17.66 11.89 -17.01
CA LYS A 143 17.46 11.48 -18.40
C LYS A 143 17.07 9.99 -18.52
N PRO A 144 16.15 9.64 -19.44
CA PRO A 144 15.73 8.26 -19.64
C PRO A 144 16.97 7.37 -19.82
N ILE A 145 17.03 6.29 -19.04
CA ILE A 145 18.01 5.23 -19.26
C ILE A 145 17.63 4.60 -20.60
N GLU A 146 18.43 4.85 -21.61
CA GLU A 146 18.27 4.16 -22.89
C GLU A 146 18.51 2.68 -22.63
N SER A 147 17.42 1.92 -22.54
CA SER A 147 17.55 0.46 -22.58
C SER A 147 17.99 0.09 -23.99
N GLY A 148 19.10 -0.62 -24.12
CA GLY A 148 19.70 -0.99 -25.39
C GLY A 148 18.86 -1.88 -26.32
N ASN A 149 17.54 -1.97 -26.10
CA ASN A 149 16.54 -2.66 -26.91
C ASN A 149 15.28 -1.80 -27.13
N GLY A 150 15.45 -0.55 -27.58
CA GLY A 150 14.38 0.20 -28.28
C GLY A 150 13.11 0.56 -27.48
N GLY A 151 13.08 0.43 -26.18
CA GLY A 151 11.98 0.84 -25.34
C GLY A 151 12.32 2.11 -24.57
N THR A 152 11.79 3.26 -24.98
CA THR A 152 11.86 4.51 -24.23
C THR A 152 10.97 4.41 -22.98
N ALA A 153 11.59 4.19 -21.83
CA ALA A 153 10.93 4.45 -20.57
C ALA A 153 10.92 5.97 -20.35
N THR A 154 9.80 6.61 -20.63
CA THR A 154 9.63 8.05 -20.35
C THR A 154 9.50 8.22 -18.84
N ALA A 155 10.55 8.70 -18.18
CA ALA A 155 10.46 9.19 -16.81
C ALA A 155 9.57 10.44 -16.81
N ALA A 156 8.37 10.34 -16.31
CA ALA A 156 7.53 11.53 -16.08
C ALA A 156 8.18 12.36 -14.96
N ARG A 157 8.54 13.60 -15.26
CA ARG A 157 9.02 14.56 -14.26
C ARG A 157 7.92 14.83 -13.26
N MET A 158 8.18 14.56 -11.99
CA MET A 158 7.37 15.09 -10.89
C MET A 158 7.83 16.54 -10.63
N HIS A 159 7.31 17.47 -11.44
CA HIS A 159 7.37 18.90 -11.17
C HIS A 159 5.92 19.38 -11.04
N GLU A 160 5.51 19.59 -9.81
CA GLU A 160 4.73 20.69 -9.23
C GLU A 160 4.32 20.35 -7.82
#